data_610ee4d55cb13f54f3a02c6c6369162d
#
_entry.id   610ee4d55cb13f54f3a02c6c6369162d
#
_cell.length_a   1.000
_cell.length_b   1.000
_cell.length_c   1.000
_cell.angle_alpha   90.00
_cell.angle_beta   90.00
_cell.angle_gamma   90.00
#
_symmetry.space_group_name_H-M   'P 1'
#
loop_
_entity.id
_entity.type
_entity.pdbx_description
1 polymer ?
#
loop_
_entity_poly.entity_id
_entity_poly.type
_entity_poly.pdbx_seq_one_letter_code
_entity_poly.pdbx_strand_id
1 'polypeptide(L)'
;MNKMKTWIPSLTTAAMLILMGIVCSGCDLKDNGSGPDDPSDATGITLSATEMTLRVNETKQLTAVLNAEAKVKFVTWSSSNERVATVMPDGTVAGVAEGNVKITASSGSARAVCKVQVKGVKKLEPLEVTMTGEIDHEEHTPGQSGSVSFNRFPASVAEFMQVREQIGKEPQGAAALEVMAMEMYRRNRNVGLECLKLCNTITNVNSCVQRLKELFGKDINYARPYQVAAFLEGATPQNGYKPNEPYTVTIDVRENRPYQDSGIYQTKVLSFWIHCGGGKPGSKKGIEVLKTLKQDEKSEGKYFIVFNCPDLYFQVEPISFSTPFEGLK
;
A
#
# COMPACT_ATOMS: atom_id res chain seq x y z
N MET A 1 47.24 -16.62 -28.65
CA MET A 1 46.45 -17.78 -29.15
C MET A 1 45.90 -18.51 -27.94
N ASN A 2 44.65 -18.30 -27.61
CA ASN A 2 43.72 -19.29 -27.03
C ASN A 2 42.33 -18.65 -26.94
N LYS A 3 41.42 -19.18 -27.73
CA LYS A 3 40.01 -18.76 -27.81
C LYS A 3 39.25 -19.42 -26.65
N MET A 4 38.65 -18.63 -25.80
CA MET A 4 37.67 -19.12 -24.85
C MET A 4 36.26 -19.01 -25.45
N LYS A 5 35.62 -20.17 -25.61
CA LYS A 5 34.25 -20.36 -26.12
C LYS A 5 33.25 -19.97 -25.03
N THR A 6 32.34 -19.06 -25.37
CA THR A 6 31.15 -18.78 -24.62
C THR A 6 30.11 -19.89 -24.81
N TRP A 7 29.65 -20.44 -23.72
CA TRP A 7 28.55 -21.42 -23.70
C TRP A 7 27.26 -20.73 -23.22
N ILE A 8 26.25 -20.72 -24.08
CA ILE A 8 24.91 -20.27 -23.77
C ILE A 8 24.03 -21.52 -23.68
N PRO A 9 23.33 -21.81 -22.58
CA PRO A 9 22.30 -22.85 -22.58
C PRO A 9 20.95 -22.26 -23.01
N SER A 10 20.39 -22.79 -24.10
CA SER A 10 19.05 -22.55 -24.56
C SER A 10 18.04 -23.27 -23.63
N LEU A 11 17.09 -22.54 -23.06
CA LEU A 11 15.91 -23.13 -22.44
C LEU A 11 14.92 -23.54 -23.55
N THR A 12 14.74 -24.83 -23.73
CA THR A 12 13.66 -25.42 -24.49
C THR A 12 12.45 -25.63 -23.58
N THR A 13 11.39 -24.91 -23.82
CA THR A 13 10.07 -25.14 -23.27
C THR A 13 9.47 -26.42 -23.86
N ALA A 14 9.29 -27.44 -23.05
CA ALA A 14 8.49 -28.61 -23.40
C ALA A 14 7.03 -28.36 -23.01
N ALA A 15 6.20 -28.07 -24.01
CA ALA A 15 4.75 -28.11 -23.88
C ALA A 15 4.29 -29.56 -24.12
N MET A 16 3.75 -30.19 -23.08
CA MET A 16 3.18 -31.53 -23.21
C MET A 16 1.65 -31.40 -23.36
N LEU A 17 1.21 -31.45 -24.61
CA LEU A 17 -0.21 -31.61 -24.97
C LEU A 17 -0.58 -33.08 -24.78
N ILE A 18 -1.48 -33.38 -23.84
CA ILE A 18 -2.18 -34.66 -23.81
C ILE A 18 -3.59 -34.43 -24.35
N LEU A 19 -3.77 -34.76 -25.64
CA LEU A 19 -5.10 -34.97 -26.24
C LEU A 19 -5.57 -36.36 -25.82
N MET A 20 -6.64 -36.44 -25.06
CA MET A 20 -7.42 -37.66 -24.95
C MET A 20 -8.85 -37.37 -25.36
N GLY A 21 -9.14 -37.66 -26.63
CA GLY A 21 -10.48 -37.63 -27.17
C GLY A 21 -11.26 -38.85 -26.67
N ILE A 22 -12.42 -38.60 -26.06
CA ILE A 22 -13.47 -39.62 -25.93
C ILE A 22 -14.69 -39.07 -26.66
N VAL A 23 -14.96 -39.71 -27.80
CA VAL A 23 -16.22 -39.58 -28.53
C VAL A 23 -17.22 -40.44 -27.81
N CYS A 24 -18.27 -39.90 -27.24
CA CYS A 24 -19.50 -40.63 -26.92
C CYS A 24 -20.66 -40.00 -27.65
N SER A 25 -21.26 -40.83 -28.49
CA SER A 25 -22.46 -40.61 -29.26
C SER A 25 -23.69 -40.31 -28.41
N GLY A 26 -24.48 -39.45 -28.97
CA GLY A 26 -25.84 -39.05 -28.79
C GLY A 26 -26.73 -39.72 -27.72
N CYS A 27 -27.34 -38.86 -26.92
CA CYS A 27 -28.72 -39.01 -26.48
C CYS A 27 -29.38 -37.65 -26.48
N ASP A 28 -30.29 -37.48 -27.41
CA ASP A 28 -31.29 -36.43 -27.38
C ASP A 28 -32.16 -36.59 -26.13
N LEU A 29 -32.05 -35.69 -25.19
CA LEU A 29 -33.05 -35.49 -24.15
C LEU A 29 -33.57 -34.08 -24.28
N LYS A 30 -34.84 -33.98 -24.64
CA LYS A 30 -35.62 -32.77 -24.69
C LYS A 30 -35.47 -31.96 -23.44
N ASP A 31 -34.98 -30.73 -23.64
CA ASP A 31 -34.95 -29.67 -22.67
C ASP A 31 -36.36 -29.22 -22.33
N ASN A 32 -36.87 -29.63 -21.17
CA ASN A 32 -37.98 -28.96 -20.52
C ASN A 32 -37.40 -28.07 -19.47
N GLY A 33 -37.27 -26.79 -19.81
CA GLY A 33 -36.81 -25.74 -18.96
C GLY A 33 -37.58 -25.67 -17.65
N SER A 34 -36.82 -25.61 -16.60
CA SER A 34 -36.98 -24.89 -15.34
C SER A 34 -35.87 -25.35 -14.43
N GLY A 35 -34.68 -24.76 -14.58
CA GLY A 35 -33.67 -24.85 -13.54
C GLY A 35 -34.09 -23.94 -12.38
N PRO A 36 -34.09 -24.40 -11.14
CA PRO A 36 -34.27 -23.50 -10.01
C PRO A 36 -33.00 -22.67 -9.82
N ASP A 37 -33.00 -21.49 -10.38
CA ASP A 37 -31.99 -20.46 -10.08
C ASP A 37 -32.36 -19.68 -8.79
N ASP A 38 -33.19 -20.25 -7.93
CA ASP A 38 -33.59 -19.67 -6.65
C ASP A 38 -32.58 -20.08 -5.58
N PRO A 39 -31.88 -19.11 -4.93
CA PRO A 39 -30.95 -19.42 -3.84
C PRO A 39 -31.58 -19.98 -2.59
N SER A 40 -32.90 -20.18 -2.57
CA SER A 40 -33.65 -20.68 -1.40
C SER A 40 -33.63 -22.21 -1.22
N ASP A 41 -33.19 -23.00 -2.22
CA ASP A 41 -33.29 -24.46 -2.19
C ASP A 41 -32.01 -25.20 -1.71
N ALA A 42 -31.10 -24.50 -1.04
CA ALA A 42 -29.89 -25.11 -0.49
C ALA A 42 -30.17 -25.84 0.82
N THR A 43 -30.83 -27.00 0.74
CA THR A 43 -30.94 -27.90 1.88
C THR A 43 -29.59 -28.53 2.18
N GLY A 44 -28.91 -28.07 3.25
CA GLY A 44 -27.70 -28.69 3.78
C GLY A 44 -26.42 -27.87 3.74
N ILE A 45 -26.35 -26.77 2.96
CA ILE A 45 -25.21 -25.84 2.91
C ILE A 45 -25.67 -24.41 3.13
N THR A 46 -24.93 -23.67 3.98
CA THR A 46 -25.10 -22.23 4.15
C THR A 46 -23.77 -21.52 3.89
N LEU A 47 -23.78 -20.46 3.08
CA LEU A 47 -22.61 -19.63 2.81
C LEU A 47 -22.57 -18.43 3.75
N SER A 48 -21.34 -17.97 4.05
CA SER A 48 -21.12 -16.73 4.80
C SER A 48 -21.61 -15.46 4.07
N ALA A 49 -21.80 -15.56 2.73
CA ALA A 49 -22.35 -14.50 1.91
C ALA A 49 -23.03 -15.08 0.66
N THR A 50 -24.17 -14.52 0.27
CA THR A 50 -24.88 -14.85 -1.00
C THR A 50 -24.47 -13.93 -2.14
N GLU A 51 -23.87 -12.78 -1.81
CA GLU A 51 -23.32 -11.82 -2.75
C GLU A 51 -21.96 -11.34 -2.26
N MET A 52 -21.03 -11.11 -3.18
CA MET A 52 -19.68 -10.64 -2.90
C MET A 52 -19.19 -9.70 -4.00
N THR A 53 -18.51 -8.65 -3.61
CA THR A 53 -17.79 -7.77 -4.56
C THR A 53 -16.30 -7.89 -4.32
N LEU A 54 -15.55 -8.12 -5.39
CA LEU A 54 -14.09 -8.16 -5.45
C LEU A 54 -13.59 -7.14 -6.47
N ARG A 55 -12.32 -6.77 -6.37
CA ARG A 55 -11.58 -6.15 -7.47
C ARG A 55 -10.72 -7.19 -8.17
N VAL A 56 -10.30 -6.88 -9.39
CA VAL A 56 -9.25 -7.68 -10.06
C VAL A 56 -8.01 -7.73 -9.16
N ASN A 57 -7.45 -8.94 -8.97
CA ASN A 57 -6.35 -9.28 -8.06
C ASN A 57 -6.67 -9.19 -6.56
N GLU A 58 -7.92 -8.97 -6.17
CA GLU A 58 -8.35 -9.06 -4.78
C GLU A 58 -8.80 -10.50 -4.45
N THR A 59 -8.52 -10.94 -3.22
CA THR A 59 -9.01 -12.23 -2.70
C THR A 59 -9.90 -12.00 -1.48
N LYS A 60 -10.96 -12.81 -1.36
CA LYS A 60 -11.83 -12.86 -0.18
C LYS A 60 -12.18 -14.28 0.19
N GLN A 61 -12.31 -14.53 1.48
CA GLN A 61 -12.73 -15.82 2.00
C GLN A 61 -14.26 -15.94 1.95
N LEU A 62 -14.75 -17.01 1.32
CA LEU A 62 -16.13 -17.46 1.38
C LEU A 62 -16.15 -18.76 2.18
N THR A 63 -16.92 -18.82 3.26
CA THR A 63 -17.04 -20.03 4.08
C THR A 63 -18.38 -20.71 3.86
N ALA A 64 -18.37 -22.03 3.89
CA ALA A 64 -19.56 -22.85 3.79
C ALA A 64 -19.73 -23.68 5.07
N VAL A 65 -20.93 -23.65 5.64
CA VAL A 65 -21.31 -24.45 6.81
C VAL A 65 -22.29 -25.52 6.36
N LEU A 66 -21.98 -26.75 6.68
CA LEU A 66 -22.88 -27.89 6.43
C LEU A 66 -23.84 -28.04 7.60
N ASN A 67 -25.13 -28.31 7.28
CA ASN A 67 -26.11 -28.61 8.29
C ASN A 67 -25.78 -29.95 8.97
N ALA A 68 -26.24 -30.16 10.23
CA ALA A 68 -25.96 -31.35 11.02
C ALA A 68 -26.42 -32.67 10.33
N GLU A 69 -27.40 -32.59 9.46
CA GLU A 69 -27.98 -33.71 8.70
C GLU A 69 -27.23 -34.05 7.40
N ALA A 70 -26.17 -33.30 7.06
CA ALA A 70 -25.40 -33.54 5.86
C ALA A 70 -24.69 -34.90 5.89
N LYS A 71 -25.06 -35.78 4.96
CA LYS A 71 -24.46 -37.13 4.82
C LYS A 71 -23.01 -37.06 4.32
N VAL A 72 -22.66 -36.02 3.60
CA VAL A 72 -21.34 -35.75 3.05
C VAL A 72 -20.71 -34.57 3.81
N LYS A 73 -19.52 -34.78 4.38
CA LYS A 73 -18.87 -33.82 5.28
C LYS A 73 -17.74 -33.01 4.63
N PHE A 74 -17.66 -32.97 3.29
CA PHE A 74 -16.71 -32.15 2.59
C PHE A 74 -17.43 -31.23 1.60
N VAL A 75 -16.87 -30.05 1.38
CA VAL A 75 -17.37 -29.04 0.45
C VAL A 75 -16.44 -28.98 -0.75
N THR A 76 -17.00 -29.04 -1.95
CA THR A 76 -16.31 -28.74 -3.19
C THR A 76 -16.75 -27.38 -3.71
N TRP A 77 -15.81 -26.64 -4.27
CA TRP A 77 -16.04 -25.32 -4.78
C TRP A 77 -15.88 -25.29 -6.31
N SER A 78 -16.70 -24.48 -6.99
CA SER A 78 -16.59 -24.27 -8.42
C SER A 78 -16.94 -22.84 -8.79
N SER A 79 -16.33 -22.34 -9.86
CA SER A 79 -16.64 -21.05 -10.48
C SER A 79 -17.37 -21.30 -11.79
N SER A 80 -18.43 -20.55 -12.06
CA SER A 80 -19.10 -20.58 -13.37
C SER A 80 -18.29 -19.96 -14.50
N ASN A 81 -17.26 -19.16 -14.17
CA ASN A 81 -16.32 -18.57 -15.12
C ASN A 81 -14.99 -18.22 -14.44
N GLU A 82 -14.02 -19.11 -14.54
CA GLU A 82 -12.69 -18.93 -13.95
C GLU A 82 -11.87 -17.78 -14.58
N ARG A 83 -12.27 -17.29 -15.76
CA ARG A 83 -11.68 -16.10 -16.36
C ARG A 83 -12.11 -14.81 -15.66
N VAL A 84 -13.21 -14.84 -14.90
CA VAL A 84 -13.70 -13.70 -14.11
C VAL A 84 -13.29 -13.82 -12.64
N ALA A 85 -13.53 -14.98 -12.03
CA ALA A 85 -13.00 -15.27 -10.69
C ALA A 85 -12.75 -16.77 -10.53
N THR A 86 -11.69 -17.10 -9.79
CA THR A 86 -11.37 -18.47 -9.37
C THR A 86 -11.77 -18.68 -7.90
N VAL A 87 -11.91 -19.94 -7.51
CA VAL A 87 -12.10 -20.33 -6.10
C VAL A 87 -11.19 -21.49 -5.77
N MET A 88 -10.52 -21.40 -4.62
CA MET A 88 -9.64 -22.43 -4.11
C MET A 88 -10.44 -23.46 -3.27
N PRO A 89 -9.88 -24.67 -3.01
CA PRO A 89 -10.56 -25.69 -2.20
C PRO A 89 -10.92 -25.27 -0.78
N ASP A 90 -10.24 -24.27 -0.23
CA ASP A 90 -10.53 -23.68 1.08
C ASP A 90 -11.65 -22.62 1.04
N GLY A 91 -12.18 -22.29 -0.14
CA GLY A 91 -13.19 -21.26 -0.35
C GLY A 91 -12.64 -19.86 -0.55
N THR A 92 -11.31 -19.68 -0.72
CA THR A 92 -10.72 -18.40 -1.11
C THR A 92 -11.09 -18.06 -2.54
N VAL A 93 -11.85 -16.99 -2.75
CA VAL A 93 -12.25 -16.47 -4.06
C VAL A 93 -11.27 -15.40 -4.50
N ALA A 94 -10.75 -15.50 -5.72
CA ALA A 94 -9.84 -14.51 -6.32
C ALA A 94 -10.45 -13.90 -7.58
N GLY A 95 -10.49 -12.56 -7.65
CA GLY A 95 -10.91 -11.81 -8.83
C GLY A 95 -9.83 -11.83 -9.92
N VAL A 96 -10.17 -12.28 -11.13
CA VAL A 96 -9.25 -12.41 -12.28
C VAL A 96 -9.47 -11.30 -13.30
N ALA A 97 -10.72 -11.06 -13.70
CA ALA A 97 -11.10 -10.03 -14.64
C ALA A 97 -12.47 -9.44 -14.28
N GLU A 98 -12.74 -8.25 -14.78
CA GLU A 98 -14.02 -7.58 -14.55
C GLU A 98 -15.19 -8.41 -15.14
N GLY A 99 -16.25 -8.54 -14.35
CA GLY A 99 -17.45 -9.29 -14.74
C GLY A 99 -18.26 -9.82 -13.57
N ASN A 100 -19.29 -10.58 -13.89
CA ASN A 100 -20.13 -11.24 -12.91
C ASN A 100 -19.95 -12.76 -13.04
N VAL A 101 -19.92 -13.47 -11.92
CA VAL A 101 -19.69 -14.91 -11.87
C VAL A 101 -20.42 -15.50 -10.67
N LYS A 102 -20.80 -16.77 -10.75
CA LYS A 102 -21.39 -17.53 -9.64
C LYS A 102 -20.32 -18.46 -9.06
N ILE A 103 -20.08 -18.40 -7.75
CA ILE A 103 -19.26 -19.36 -7.02
C ILE A 103 -20.22 -20.29 -6.31
N THR A 104 -20.06 -21.60 -6.56
CA THR A 104 -20.94 -22.65 -6.02
C THR A 104 -20.17 -23.53 -5.04
N ALA A 105 -20.71 -23.67 -3.86
CA ALA A 105 -20.32 -24.71 -2.89
C ALA A 105 -21.25 -25.91 -3.03
N SER A 106 -20.70 -27.13 -3.09
CA SER A 106 -21.45 -28.36 -3.23
C SER A 106 -21.01 -29.40 -2.21
N SER A 107 -21.98 -30.16 -1.66
CA SER A 107 -21.73 -31.31 -0.77
C SER A 107 -22.79 -32.34 -1.01
N GLY A 108 -22.46 -33.44 -1.71
CA GLY A 108 -23.44 -34.40 -2.22
C GLY A 108 -24.42 -33.72 -3.21
N SER A 109 -25.70 -33.80 -2.93
CA SER A 109 -26.76 -33.12 -3.72
C SER A 109 -27.01 -31.66 -3.31
N ALA A 110 -26.54 -31.26 -2.11
CA ALA A 110 -26.73 -29.92 -1.60
C ALA A 110 -25.82 -28.92 -2.33
N ARG A 111 -26.35 -27.74 -2.65
CA ARG A 111 -25.64 -26.66 -3.32
C ARG A 111 -26.01 -25.32 -2.71
N ALA A 112 -25.03 -24.40 -2.65
CA ALA A 112 -25.26 -23.01 -2.30
C ALA A 112 -24.43 -22.12 -3.24
N VAL A 113 -24.97 -20.97 -3.65
CA VAL A 113 -24.41 -20.09 -4.66
C VAL A 113 -24.15 -18.71 -4.06
N CYS A 114 -22.96 -18.19 -4.31
CA CYS A 114 -22.63 -16.78 -4.07
C CYS A 114 -22.48 -16.07 -5.44
N LYS A 115 -23.20 -14.98 -5.63
CA LYS A 115 -23.02 -14.10 -6.79
C LYS A 115 -21.81 -13.20 -6.53
N VAL A 116 -20.81 -13.28 -7.40
CA VAL A 116 -19.59 -12.48 -7.27
C VAL A 116 -19.51 -11.48 -8.41
N GLN A 117 -19.40 -10.21 -8.05
CA GLN A 117 -19.09 -9.14 -8.99
C GLN A 117 -17.62 -8.79 -8.85
N VAL A 118 -16.84 -9.01 -9.91
CA VAL A 118 -15.47 -8.52 -10.01
C VAL A 118 -15.49 -7.18 -10.73
N LYS A 119 -15.05 -6.14 -10.02
CA LYS A 119 -14.88 -4.79 -10.57
C LYS A 119 -13.47 -4.65 -11.09
N GLY A 120 -13.29 -3.85 -12.15
CA GLY A 120 -11.99 -3.52 -12.70
C GLY A 120 -11.04 -2.94 -11.63
N VAL A 121 -9.77 -2.92 -11.92
CA VAL A 121 -8.78 -2.22 -11.08
C VAL A 121 -9.22 -0.76 -11.01
N LYS A 122 -9.33 -0.21 -9.80
CA LYS A 122 -9.61 1.22 -9.64
C LYS A 122 -8.48 1.99 -10.34
N LYS A 123 -8.79 2.64 -11.47
CA LYS A 123 -7.84 3.53 -12.10
C LYS A 123 -7.58 4.68 -11.11
N LEU A 124 -6.36 4.74 -10.60
CA LEU A 124 -5.96 5.86 -9.78
C LEU A 124 -5.81 7.09 -10.67
N GLU A 125 -6.23 8.24 -10.17
CA GLU A 125 -5.88 9.52 -10.80
C GLU A 125 -4.35 9.63 -10.90
N PRO A 126 -3.83 10.29 -11.92
CA PRO A 126 -2.40 10.57 -11.98
C PRO A 126 -1.90 11.18 -10.68
N LEU A 127 -0.71 10.77 -10.25
CA LEU A 127 -0.09 11.38 -9.07
C LEU A 127 0.54 12.71 -9.49
N GLU A 128 -0.02 13.79 -8.97
CA GLU A 128 0.46 15.16 -9.21
C GLU A 128 1.20 15.62 -7.98
N VAL A 129 2.39 16.17 -8.19
CA VAL A 129 3.25 16.68 -7.12
C VAL A 129 3.78 18.05 -7.55
N THR A 130 3.66 19.02 -6.67
CA THR A 130 4.21 20.38 -6.85
C THR A 130 5.05 20.77 -5.66
N MET A 131 6.07 21.56 -5.89
CA MET A 131 6.98 22.03 -4.86
C MET A 131 7.01 23.56 -4.90
N THR A 132 6.96 24.20 -3.74
CA THR A 132 6.97 25.65 -3.58
C THR A 132 7.93 26.08 -2.48
N GLY A 133 8.31 27.35 -2.50
CA GLY A 133 9.30 27.90 -1.59
C GLY A 133 10.73 27.57 -2.03
N GLU A 134 11.65 28.42 -1.62
CA GLU A 134 13.07 28.29 -1.89
C GLU A 134 13.81 28.09 -0.57
N ILE A 135 14.59 27.01 -0.49
CA ILE A 135 15.50 26.76 0.63
C ILE A 135 16.91 26.73 0.07
N ASP A 136 17.67 27.76 0.41
CA ASP A 136 19.09 27.82 0.08
C ASP A 136 19.85 26.83 0.97
N HIS A 137 20.15 25.69 0.44
CA HIS A 137 20.84 24.62 1.15
C HIS A 137 22.38 24.80 1.20
N GLU A 138 22.91 25.79 0.54
CA GLU A 138 24.34 26.15 0.64
C GLU A 138 24.56 27.18 1.79
N GLU A 139 23.73 28.20 1.86
CA GLU A 139 23.84 29.27 2.88
C GLU A 139 23.07 28.94 4.16
N HIS A 140 22.05 28.09 4.10
CA HIS A 140 21.22 27.64 5.24
C HIS A 140 20.62 28.81 6.04
N THR A 141 20.05 29.74 5.34
CA THR A 141 19.51 30.97 5.95
C THR A 141 18.26 30.65 6.79
N PRO A 142 18.25 30.98 8.09
CA PRO A 142 17.04 30.85 8.90
C PRO A 142 15.86 31.65 8.36
N GLY A 143 14.64 31.14 8.60
CA GLY A 143 13.40 31.79 8.17
C GLY A 143 12.95 31.43 6.75
N GLN A 144 13.73 30.66 6.01
CA GLN A 144 13.28 30.09 4.75
C GLN A 144 12.33 28.92 4.99
N SER A 145 11.37 28.75 4.10
CA SER A 145 10.35 27.71 4.16
C SER A 145 10.14 27.08 2.78
N GLY A 146 9.81 25.81 2.75
CA GLY A 146 9.48 25.10 1.53
C GLY A 146 8.37 24.08 1.77
N SER A 147 7.55 23.88 0.74
CA SER A 147 6.41 22.96 0.81
C SER A 147 6.36 22.03 -0.40
N VAL A 148 5.79 20.86 -0.19
CA VAL A 148 5.43 19.93 -1.26
C VAL A 148 3.96 19.59 -1.14
N SER A 149 3.22 19.80 -2.24
CA SER A 149 1.79 19.49 -2.34
C SER A 149 1.57 18.33 -3.30
N PHE A 150 0.63 17.43 -2.98
CA PHE A 150 0.30 16.27 -3.79
C PHE A 150 -1.16 15.85 -3.59
N ASN A 151 -1.79 15.33 -4.66
CA ASN A 151 -3.22 14.97 -4.65
C ASN A 151 -3.52 13.61 -4.01
N ARG A 152 -2.56 12.70 -3.96
CA ARG A 152 -2.63 11.37 -3.33
C ARG A 152 -1.25 10.83 -3.00
N PHE A 153 -1.20 9.82 -2.16
CA PHE A 153 0.04 9.09 -1.90
C PHE A 153 0.41 8.15 -3.06
N PRO A 154 1.72 7.85 -3.25
CA PRO A 154 2.15 6.81 -4.18
C PRO A 154 1.46 5.47 -3.88
N ALA A 155 1.16 4.70 -4.91
CA ALA A 155 0.55 3.38 -4.79
C ALA A 155 1.57 2.23 -4.88
N SER A 156 2.80 2.53 -5.30
CA SER A 156 3.87 1.54 -5.48
C SER A 156 5.26 2.15 -5.27
N VAL A 157 6.28 1.30 -5.09
CA VAL A 157 7.68 1.75 -5.06
C VAL A 157 8.07 2.46 -6.36
N ALA A 158 7.56 2.01 -7.49
CA ALA A 158 7.84 2.63 -8.79
C ALA A 158 7.30 4.07 -8.87
N GLU A 159 6.06 4.32 -8.42
CA GLU A 159 5.53 5.70 -8.32
C GLU A 159 6.32 6.54 -7.30
N PHE A 160 6.69 5.95 -6.16
CA PHE A 160 7.52 6.64 -5.18
C PHE A 160 8.87 7.08 -5.76
N MET A 161 9.52 6.23 -6.55
CA MET A 161 10.75 6.57 -7.25
C MET A 161 10.55 7.70 -8.27
N GLN A 162 9.42 7.72 -9.00
CA GLN A 162 9.08 8.80 -9.92
C GLN A 162 8.90 10.14 -9.17
N VAL A 163 8.23 10.12 -8.02
CA VAL A 163 8.09 11.30 -7.16
C VAL A 163 9.47 11.75 -6.65
N ARG A 164 10.30 10.81 -6.20
CA ARG A 164 11.67 11.11 -5.75
C ARG A 164 12.51 11.81 -6.81
N GLU A 165 12.39 11.40 -8.08
CA GLU A 165 13.07 12.08 -9.20
C GLU A 165 12.62 13.54 -9.37
N GLN A 166 11.35 13.83 -9.08
CA GLN A 166 10.80 15.18 -9.22
C GLN A 166 11.19 16.11 -8.07
N ILE A 167 11.07 15.62 -6.82
CA ILE A 167 11.19 16.48 -5.63
C ILE A 167 12.41 16.18 -4.74
N GLY A 168 13.02 15.00 -4.86
CA GLY A 168 14.08 14.57 -3.93
C GLY A 168 15.41 15.29 -4.05
N LYS A 169 15.52 16.24 -4.99
CA LYS A 169 16.71 17.07 -5.21
C LYS A 169 16.75 18.31 -4.32
N GLU A 170 15.68 18.54 -3.56
CA GLU A 170 15.52 19.65 -2.64
C GLU A 170 15.21 19.15 -1.23
N PRO A 171 15.60 19.91 -0.18
CA PRO A 171 15.40 19.48 1.22
C PRO A 171 13.92 19.25 1.58
N GLN A 172 13.00 20.11 1.12
CA GLN A 172 11.57 19.97 1.35
C GLN A 172 11.02 18.71 0.69
N GLY A 173 11.59 18.32 -0.45
CA GLY A 173 11.26 17.08 -1.12
C GLY A 173 11.65 15.84 -0.29
N ALA A 174 12.81 15.85 0.37
CA ALA A 174 13.22 14.76 1.25
C ALA A 174 12.26 14.60 2.43
N ALA A 175 11.81 15.70 3.04
CA ALA A 175 10.83 15.67 4.12
C ALA A 175 9.46 15.11 3.66
N ALA A 176 8.99 15.50 2.49
CA ALA A 176 7.75 14.98 1.92
C ALA A 176 7.85 13.50 1.58
N LEU A 177 9.00 13.05 1.05
CA LEU A 177 9.26 11.63 0.76
C LEU A 177 9.26 10.78 2.04
N GLU A 178 9.75 11.31 3.15
CA GLU A 178 9.65 10.65 4.45
C GLU A 178 8.19 10.41 4.87
N VAL A 179 7.37 11.46 4.81
CA VAL A 179 5.94 11.38 5.12
C VAL A 179 5.23 10.39 4.19
N MET A 180 5.56 10.40 2.89
CA MET A 180 5.03 9.44 1.92
C MET A 180 5.45 8.01 2.25
N ALA A 181 6.73 7.78 2.57
CA ALA A 181 7.25 6.46 2.90
C ALA A 181 6.62 5.90 4.19
N MET A 182 6.37 6.74 5.20
CA MET A 182 5.65 6.36 6.41
C MET A 182 4.22 5.89 6.09
N GLU A 183 3.49 6.60 5.22
CA GLU A 183 2.15 6.20 4.79
C GLU A 183 2.18 4.90 3.96
N MET A 184 3.15 4.76 3.06
CA MET A 184 3.35 3.52 2.33
C MET A 184 3.60 2.34 3.28
N TYR A 185 4.38 2.55 4.36
CA TYR A 185 4.61 1.55 5.40
C TYR A 185 3.33 1.20 6.17
N ARG A 186 2.50 2.18 6.49
CA ARG A 186 1.20 1.97 7.13
C ARG A 186 0.29 1.10 6.28
N ARG A 187 0.25 1.33 4.95
CA ARG A 187 -0.57 0.57 3.99
C ARG A 187 -0.02 -0.83 3.74
N ASN A 188 1.27 -0.94 3.50
CA ASN A 188 1.98 -2.19 3.25
C ASN A 188 3.41 -2.10 3.78
N ARG A 189 3.70 -2.87 4.84
CA ARG A 189 5.00 -2.82 5.54
C ARG A 189 6.20 -3.06 4.63
N ASN A 190 6.11 -4.03 3.72
CA ASN A 190 7.22 -4.37 2.84
C ASN A 190 7.49 -3.26 1.82
N VAL A 191 6.43 -2.78 1.16
CA VAL A 191 6.52 -1.67 0.20
C VAL A 191 7.05 -0.40 0.88
N GLY A 192 6.50 -0.05 2.04
CA GLY A 192 6.94 1.13 2.78
C GLY A 192 8.36 1.03 3.30
N LEU A 193 8.82 -0.17 3.70
CA LEU A 193 10.22 -0.37 4.10
C LEU A 193 11.19 -0.12 2.92
N GLU A 194 10.83 -0.53 1.71
CA GLU A 194 11.61 -0.21 0.51
C GLU A 194 11.63 1.30 0.23
N CYS A 195 10.49 1.98 0.35
CA CYS A 195 10.41 3.43 0.22
C CYS A 195 11.26 4.15 1.27
N LEU A 196 11.19 3.74 2.54
CA LEU A 196 12.03 4.30 3.62
C LEU A 196 13.52 4.15 3.33
N LYS A 197 13.96 3.00 2.81
CA LYS A 197 15.35 2.77 2.43
C LYS A 197 15.82 3.67 1.27
N LEU A 198 14.90 4.15 0.44
CA LEU A 198 15.22 5.05 -0.67
C LEU A 198 15.38 6.51 -0.27
N CYS A 199 14.77 6.93 0.85
CA CYS A 199 14.78 8.32 1.30
C CYS A 199 15.44 8.56 2.66
N ASN A 200 16.05 7.53 3.27
CA ASN A 200 16.71 7.62 4.57
C ASN A 200 18.11 7.01 4.58
N THR A 201 18.93 7.43 5.55
CA THR A 201 20.11 6.67 5.92
C THR A 201 19.72 5.32 6.51
N ILE A 202 20.58 4.31 6.35
CA ILE A 202 20.32 2.97 6.89
C ILE A 202 20.19 2.98 8.42
N THR A 203 20.93 3.83 9.09
CA THR A 203 20.87 4.00 10.55
C THR A 203 19.50 4.52 10.99
N ASN A 204 18.96 5.53 10.29
CA ASN A 204 17.64 6.08 10.60
C ASN A 204 16.54 5.04 10.35
N VAL A 205 16.59 4.31 9.22
CA VAL A 205 15.64 3.22 8.94
C VAL A 205 15.62 2.19 10.07
N ASN A 206 16.77 1.73 10.51
CA ASN A 206 16.88 0.73 11.57
C ASN A 206 16.31 1.24 12.91
N SER A 207 16.50 2.53 13.20
CA SER A 207 16.00 3.15 14.44
C SER A 207 14.48 3.34 14.43
N CYS A 208 13.89 3.69 13.29
CA CYS A 208 12.48 4.07 13.21
C CYS A 208 11.52 2.89 12.94
N VAL A 209 11.99 1.80 12.33
CA VAL A 209 11.12 0.65 11.96
C VAL A 209 10.39 0.06 13.18
N GLN A 210 11.05 -0.01 14.34
CA GLN A 210 10.39 -0.52 15.54
C GLN A 210 9.26 0.41 15.99
N ARG A 211 9.46 1.72 15.95
CA ARG A 211 8.43 2.71 16.29
C ARG A 211 7.26 2.68 15.30
N LEU A 212 7.53 2.51 14.02
CA LEU A 212 6.49 2.35 13.01
C LEU A 212 5.62 1.10 13.25
N LYS A 213 6.22 0.00 13.73
CA LYS A 213 5.47 -1.21 14.10
C LYS A 213 4.51 -0.94 15.27
N GLU A 214 4.91 -0.13 16.23
CA GLU A 214 4.08 0.28 17.37
C GLU A 214 2.97 1.24 16.93
N LEU A 215 3.32 2.31 16.21
CA LEU A 215 2.38 3.33 15.72
C LEU A 215 1.29 2.76 14.80
N PHE A 216 1.64 1.79 13.96
CA PHE A 216 0.71 1.13 13.04
C PHE A 216 0.36 -0.30 13.45
N GLY A 217 0.55 -0.60 14.73
CA GLY A 217 0.20 -1.87 15.36
C GLY A 217 -1.27 -1.94 15.79
N LYS A 218 -1.57 -2.96 16.60
CA LYS A 218 -2.91 -3.20 17.14
C LYS A 218 -3.08 -2.74 18.59
N ASP A 219 -1.99 -2.40 19.28
CA ASP A 219 -2.06 -1.94 20.67
C ASP A 219 -2.66 -0.53 20.72
N ILE A 220 -3.86 -0.43 21.27
CA ILE A 220 -4.62 0.83 21.36
C ILE A 220 -3.87 1.94 22.11
N ASN A 221 -3.00 1.59 23.03
CA ASN A 221 -2.22 2.58 23.80
C ASN A 221 -1.14 3.25 22.94
N TYR A 222 -0.61 2.52 21.96
CA TYR A 222 0.50 2.97 21.13
C TYR A 222 0.08 3.28 19.69
N ALA A 223 -0.97 2.64 19.17
CA ALA A 223 -1.39 2.81 17.80
C ALA A 223 -1.87 4.24 17.51
N ARG A 224 -1.36 4.79 16.41
CA ARG A 224 -1.76 6.11 15.86
C ARG A 224 -1.89 5.96 14.34
N PRO A 225 -2.97 5.35 13.84
CA PRO A 225 -3.15 5.15 12.39
C PRO A 225 -3.17 6.46 11.61
N TYR A 226 -3.42 7.56 12.29
CA TYR A 226 -3.43 8.94 11.78
C TYR A 226 -2.11 9.68 11.94
N GLN A 227 -1.03 9.01 12.39
CA GLN A 227 0.28 9.64 12.63
C GLN A 227 0.77 10.45 11.42
N VAL A 228 0.65 9.88 10.22
CA VAL A 228 1.11 10.51 8.98
C VAL A 228 0.29 11.76 8.66
N ALA A 229 -1.02 11.69 8.86
CA ALA A 229 -1.91 12.80 8.58
C ALA A 229 -1.55 14.06 9.40
N ALA A 230 -1.02 13.89 10.60
CA ALA A 230 -0.61 15.00 11.44
C ALA A 230 0.48 15.90 10.83
N PHE A 231 1.21 15.42 9.83
CA PHE A 231 2.23 16.19 9.09
C PHE A 231 1.69 16.84 7.80
N LEU A 232 0.40 16.73 7.56
CA LEU A 232 -0.27 17.34 6.42
C LEU A 232 -1.06 18.57 6.89
N GLU A 233 -1.01 19.64 6.10
CA GLU A 233 -1.68 20.87 6.44
C GLU A 233 -3.18 20.70 6.67
N GLY A 234 -3.72 21.38 7.68
CA GLY A 234 -5.11 21.34 8.05
C GLY A 234 -5.52 20.16 8.95
N ALA A 235 -4.69 19.11 9.05
CA ALA A 235 -5.00 17.95 9.91
C ALA A 235 -4.74 18.26 11.39
N THR A 236 -5.75 18.07 12.24
CA THR A 236 -5.70 18.31 13.68
C THR A 236 -6.44 17.20 14.45
N PRO A 237 -6.18 17.01 15.75
CA PRO A 237 -6.96 16.09 16.57
C PRO A 237 -8.47 16.40 16.58
N GLN A 238 -8.84 17.69 16.48
CA GLN A 238 -10.21 18.16 16.57
C GLN A 238 -11.02 17.84 15.31
N ASN A 239 -10.38 17.76 14.15
CA ASN A 239 -11.04 17.38 12.89
C ASN A 239 -10.83 15.91 12.49
N GLY A 240 -10.34 15.06 13.43
CA GLY A 240 -10.04 13.65 13.15
C GLY A 240 -8.85 13.46 12.23
N TYR A 241 -7.90 14.38 12.21
CA TYR A 241 -6.74 14.41 11.32
C TYR A 241 -7.13 14.40 9.83
N LYS A 242 -8.16 15.15 9.48
CA LYS A 242 -8.55 15.35 8.08
C LYS A 242 -7.73 16.52 7.50
N PRO A 243 -6.78 16.25 6.58
CA PRO A 243 -5.97 17.29 5.98
C PRO A 243 -6.73 18.07 4.92
N ASN A 244 -6.18 19.21 4.52
CA ASN A 244 -6.59 19.94 3.32
C ASN A 244 -6.21 19.14 2.07
N GLU A 245 -6.88 19.41 0.96
CA GLU A 245 -6.53 18.89 -0.37
C GLU A 245 -6.17 20.05 -1.30
N PRO A 246 -5.08 19.94 -2.07
CA PRO A 246 -4.10 18.86 -2.08
C PRO A 246 -3.36 18.73 -0.74
N TYR A 247 -2.88 17.51 -0.42
CA TYR A 247 -2.05 17.28 0.75
C TYR A 247 -0.78 18.10 0.67
N THR A 248 -0.40 18.77 1.75
CA THR A 248 0.79 19.63 1.77
C THR A 248 1.64 19.33 2.99
N VAL A 249 2.93 19.10 2.75
CA VAL A 249 3.99 18.99 3.77
C VAL A 249 4.81 20.24 3.72
N THR A 250 4.97 20.94 4.85
CA THR A 250 5.75 22.19 4.96
C THR A 250 6.89 22.05 5.95
N ILE A 251 8.06 22.54 5.59
CA ILE A 251 9.22 22.64 6.47
C ILE A 251 9.75 24.08 6.53
N ASP A 252 10.30 24.43 7.69
CA ASP A 252 11.04 25.69 7.91
C ASP A 252 12.48 25.38 8.31
N VAL A 253 13.44 26.20 7.86
CA VAL A 253 14.83 26.13 8.32
C VAL A 253 14.89 26.48 9.82
N ARG A 254 15.62 25.66 10.60
CA ARG A 254 15.78 25.89 12.06
C ARG A 254 16.60 27.14 12.32
N GLU A 255 16.06 28.02 13.13
CA GLU A 255 16.65 29.34 13.45
C GLU A 255 17.96 29.22 14.23
N ASN A 256 18.00 28.34 15.23
CA ASN A 256 19.12 28.26 16.17
C ASN A 256 20.21 27.26 15.77
N ARG A 257 19.93 26.38 14.81
CA ARG A 257 20.86 25.34 14.38
C ARG A 257 20.50 24.88 12.97
N PRO A 258 20.71 25.74 11.95
CA PRO A 258 20.25 25.45 10.59
C PRO A 258 21.00 24.28 9.95
N TYR A 259 22.25 24.02 10.37
CA TYR A 259 23.04 22.88 9.90
C TYR A 259 24.07 22.43 10.95
N GLN A 260 24.63 21.24 10.69
CA GLN A 260 25.81 20.71 11.39
C GLN A 260 26.68 19.92 10.41
N ASP A 261 27.99 19.89 10.64
CA ASP A 261 28.87 19.05 9.83
C ASP A 261 28.71 17.59 10.23
N SER A 262 28.60 16.72 9.24
CA SER A 262 28.61 15.29 9.43
C SER A 262 30.02 14.73 9.25
N GLY A 263 30.66 14.33 10.34
CA GLY A 263 31.98 13.69 10.26
C GLY A 263 32.03 12.40 9.45
N ILE A 264 30.92 11.65 9.42
CA ILE A 264 30.84 10.36 8.74
C ILE A 264 30.52 10.53 7.25
N TYR A 265 29.58 11.42 6.90
CA TYR A 265 29.10 11.59 5.55
C TYR A 265 29.85 12.68 4.77
N GLN A 266 30.78 13.40 5.41
CA GLN A 266 31.58 14.50 4.82
C GLN A 266 30.73 15.53 4.08
N THR A 267 29.54 15.81 4.59
CA THR A 267 28.56 16.74 4.04
C THR A 267 27.84 17.44 5.18
N LYS A 268 27.18 18.55 4.88
CA LYS A 268 26.34 19.25 5.85
C LYS A 268 25.03 18.47 6.08
N VAL A 269 24.64 18.36 7.33
CA VAL A 269 23.31 17.91 7.73
C VAL A 269 22.47 19.15 8.01
N LEU A 270 21.40 19.30 7.26
CA LEU A 270 20.50 20.46 7.34
C LEU A 270 19.38 20.16 8.32
N SER A 271 19.07 21.11 9.19
CA SER A 271 18.07 20.96 10.25
C SER A 271 16.82 21.77 9.94
N PHE A 272 15.67 21.11 9.97
CA PHE A 272 14.38 21.73 9.69
C PHE A 272 13.36 21.42 10.77
N TRP A 273 12.34 22.25 10.82
CA TRP A 273 11.07 21.99 11.47
C TRP A 273 10.05 21.55 10.43
N ILE A 274 9.49 20.37 10.56
CA ILE A 274 8.30 19.96 9.81
C ILE A 274 7.05 20.38 10.59
N HIS A 275 6.08 20.93 9.91
CA HIS A 275 4.80 21.32 10.51
C HIS A 275 4.03 20.09 10.95
N CYS A 276 3.35 20.18 12.10
CA CYS A 276 2.61 19.08 12.68
C CYS A 276 1.37 19.61 13.40
N GLY A 277 0.19 19.22 12.94
CA GLY A 277 -1.08 19.56 13.59
C GLY A 277 -1.43 18.69 14.79
N GLY A 278 -0.61 17.65 15.05
CA GLY A 278 -0.84 16.67 16.13
C GLY A 278 -0.22 17.01 17.47
N GLY A 279 -0.02 18.26 17.76
CA GLY A 279 0.49 18.76 19.06
C GLY A 279 -0.19 20.07 19.44
N LYS A 280 0.39 20.78 20.41
CA LYS A 280 -0.08 22.13 20.74
C LYS A 280 -0.05 23.03 19.50
N PRO A 281 -0.93 24.05 19.40
CA PRO A 281 -0.94 24.98 18.27
C PRO A 281 0.48 25.51 17.95
N GLY A 282 0.91 25.40 16.69
CA GLY A 282 2.25 25.74 16.26
C GLY A 282 3.34 24.69 16.56
N SER A 283 2.97 23.48 16.97
CA SER A 283 3.91 22.38 17.16
C SER A 283 4.66 22.08 15.87
N LYS A 284 5.97 21.94 16.01
CA LYS A 284 6.87 21.55 14.93
C LYS A 284 7.70 20.35 15.39
N LYS A 285 8.04 19.49 14.47
CA LYS A 285 8.86 18.30 14.72
C LYS A 285 10.18 18.43 13.99
N GLY A 286 11.27 18.03 14.63
CA GLY A 286 12.60 18.11 14.05
C GLY A 286 12.80 17.05 12.96
N ILE A 287 13.33 17.46 11.82
CA ILE A 287 13.82 16.58 10.76
C ILE A 287 15.18 17.09 10.28
N GLU A 288 16.11 16.19 10.09
CA GLU A 288 17.44 16.47 9.61
C GLU A 288 17.68 15.73 8.30
N VAL A 289 18.16 16.42 7.29
CA VAL A 289 18.43 15.85 5.97
C VAL A 289 19.86 16.13 5.54
N LEU A 290 20.42 15.30 4.67
CA LEU A 290 21.71 15.52 4.05
C LEU A 290 21.63 15.23 2.56
N LYS A 291 22.51 15.90 1.79
CA LYS A 291 22.73 15.59 0.38
C LYS A 291 23.63 14.36 0.28
N THR A 292 23.22 13.37 -0.47
CA THR A 292 24.01 12.13 -0.63
C THR A 292 25.30 12.37 -1.41
N LEU A 293 26.31 11.55 -1.16
CA LEU A 293 27.56 11.58 -1.89
C LEU A 293 27.42 10.91 -3.26
N LYS A 294 28.28 11.28 -4.22
CA LYS A 294 28.31 10.68 -5.55
C LYS A 294 28.58 9.17 -5.54
N GLN A 295 29.24 8.67 -4.50
CA GLN A 295 29.53 7.23 -4.33
C GLN A 295 28.36 6.43 -3.76
N ASP A 296 27.30 7.08 -3.34
CA ASP A 296 26.11 6.38 -2.89
C ASP A 296 25.36 5.81 -4.10
N GLU A 297 25.42 4.48 -4.25
CA GLU A 297 24.77 3.74 -5.34
C GLU A 297 23.25 4.01 -5.46
N LYS A 298 22.59 4.41 -4.36
CA LYS A 298 21.15 4.68 -4.34
C LYS A 298 20.77 6.06 -4.84
N SER A 299 21.68 7.02 -4.79
CA SER A 299 21.35 8.43 -5.01
C SER A 299 22.34 9.15 -5.93
N GLU A 300 23.53 8.60 -6.13
CA GLU A 300 24.57 9.17 -6.99
C GLU A 300 24.89 10.64 -6.69
N GLY A 301 24.67 11.09 -5.45
CA GLY A 301 24.86 12.48 -5.03
C GLY A 301 23.78 13.46 -5.55
N LYS A 302 22.66 12.95 -6.05
CA LYS A 302 21.58 13.78 -6.64
C LYS A 302 20.53 14.21 -5.64
N TYR A 303 20.29 13.38 -4.58
CA TYR A 303 19.13 13.55 -3.73
C TYR A 303 19.50 13.94 -2.31
N PHE A 304 18.59 14.66 -1.69
CA PHE A 304 18.55 14.74 -0.23
C PHE A 304 17.87 13.50 0.35
N ILE A 305 18.38 13.00 1.47
CA ILE A 305 17.79 11.92 2.23
C ILE A 305 17.69 12.30 3.71
N VAL A 306 16.78 11.69 4.42
CA VAL A 306 16.61 11.93 5.85
C VAL A 306 17.76 11.27 6.62
N PHE A 307 18.47 12.09 7.37
CA PHE A 307 19.55 11.67 8.25
C PHE A 307 19.03 11.22 9.61
N ASN A 308 18.08 12.00 10.16
CA ASN A 308 17.52 11.77 11.48
C ASN A 308 16.15 12.47 11.62
N CYS A 309 15.15 11.77 12.15
CA CYS A 309 13.81 12.34 12.35
C CYS A 309 13.03 11.66 13.49
N PRO A 310 13.63 11.47 14.69
CA PRO A 310 12.98 10.71 15.76
C PRO A 310 11.65 11.31 16.17
N ASP A 311 11.49 12.63 16.06
CA ASP A 311 10.28 13.34 16.45
C ASP A 311 9.05 12.95 15.62
N LEU A 312 9.23 12.51 14.36
CA LEU A 312 8.15 12.07 13.49
C LEU A 312 7.54 10.75 13.96
N TYR A 313 8.27 9.98 14.75
CA TYR A 313 7.87 8.67 15.28
C TYR A 313 7.39 8.71 16.73
N PHE A 314 7.37 9.87 17.37
CA PHE A 314 6.66 10.05 18.64
C PHE A 314 5.17 10.24 18.37
N GLN A 315 4.36 9.57 19.20
CA GLN A 315 2.90 9.64 19.10
C GLN A 315 2.41 11.09 19.05
N VAL A 316 1.56 11.36 18.08
CA VAL A 316 0.77 12.59 18.04
C VAL A 316 -0.41 12.49 19.01
N GLU A 317 -1.02 13.63 19.33
CA GLU A 317 -2.18 13.67 20.21
C GLU A 317 -3.30 12.76 19.69
N PRO A 318 -4.05 12.09 20.57
CA PRO A 318 -5.17 11.27 20.16
C PRO A 318 -6.28 12.17 19.54
N ILE A 319 -7.09 11.57 18.68
CA ILE A 319 -8.27 12.24 18.12
C ILE A 319 -9.17 12.69 19.25
N SER A 320 -9.58 13.95 19.23
CA SER A 320 -10.48 14.56 20.19
C SER A 320 -11.92 14.28 19.78
N PHE A 321 -12.49 13.18 20.28
CA PHE A 321 -13.92 12.81 20.16
C PHE A 321 -14.48 12.55 18.76
N SER A 322 -15.58 11.84 18.72
CA SER A 322 -16.62 11.62 17.70
C SER A 322 -16.29 11.59 16.19
N THR A 323 -15.18 12.10 15.72
CA THR A 323 -14.84 12.06 14.29
C THR A 323 -13.79 10.99 14.03
N PRO A 324 -14.14 9.83 13.48
CA PRO A 324 -13.18 8.78 13.20
C PRO A 324 -12.18 9.22 12.10
N PHE A 325 -10.98 8.64 12.13
CA PHE A 325 -10.02 8.81 11.04
C PHE A 325 -10.47 7.98 9.82
N GLU A 326 -10.77 8.67 8.73
CA GLU A 326 -11.27 8.05 7.49
C GLU A 326 -10.16 7.46 6.59
N GLY A 327 -8.89 7.72 6.90
CA GLY A 327 -7.74 7.32 6.10
C GLY A 327 -7.31 8.40 5.11
N LEU A 328 -6.16 8.16 4.45
CA LEU A 328 -5.58 9.03 3.42
C LEU A 328 -5.74 8.37 2.03
N LYS A 329 -5.92 9.21 0.99
CA LYS A 329 -6.03 8.77 -0.42
C LYS A 329 -4.72 8.23 -0.98
#